data_6a5be5eaa5a88467ef8cf9d4c1ac0d52
#
_entry.id   6a5be5eaa5a88467ef8cf9d4c1ac0d52
#
_cell.length_a   1.000
_cell.length_b   1.000
_cell.length_c   1.000
_cell.angle_alpha   90.00
_cell.angle_beta   90.00
_cell.angle_gamma   90.00
#
_symmetry.space_group_name_H-M   'P 1'
#
loop_
_entity.id
_entity.type
_entity.pdbx_description
1 polymer ?
#
loop_
_entity_poly.entity_id
_entity_poly.type
_entity_poly.pdbx_seq_one_letter_code
_entity_poly.pdbx_strand_id
1 'polypeptide(L)'
;MHHHTRREFLWQTWVGSTLVCSIVEGWRDLLRAQDPPAPRYDLLVKGGRVIDPSQGLSAERDIAISGHNIAHVASAIPESEARQVLNASGKIVTPGLIDIHVHVYDGVAPLGIPADPTCVAKGVTTVVDAGSAGAHTFPGFRKYVINVVDTRVYALLNISVVGQSTLSTDNPYGELLDLRYANPKLAIRTIENNRDVILGVKIRLTRNIAGDHDLAALKLAREAADAVQLPLMVHIGGSYSPLKDILALLKKGDVITHSFRGGEGGILDDNGRILPEVRSAVARGVRLDIGHGAGSFSFDTAEKALRQDLLPGTISSDVHQFNINGPVPVA
;
A
#
# COMPACT_ATOMS: atom_id res chain seq x y z
N MET A 1 53.85 69.89 -37.37
CA MET A 1 52.48 69.38 -37.32
C MET A 1 52.44 68.02 -38.00
N HIS A 2 52.52 66.91 -37.23
CA HIS A 2 52.43 65.57 -37.79
C HIS A 2 50.94 65.18 -37.90
N HIS A 3 50.51 65.06 -39.15
CA HIS A 3 49.16 64.48 -39.43
C HIS A 3 49.22 62.96 -39.26
N HIS A 4 48.61 62.49 -38.18
CA HIS A 4 48.32 61.04 -38.08
C HIS A 4 47.28 60.67 -39.07
N THR A 5 47.54 59.64 -39.89
CA THR A 5 46.61 59.14 -40.89
C THR A 5 45.48 58.33 -40.23
N ARG A 6 44.30 58.32 -40.85
CA ARG A 6 43.12 57.55 -40.39
C ARG A 6 43.41 56.05 -40.17
N ARG A 7 44.46 55.51 -40.74
CA ARG A 7 44.90 54.12 -40.65
C ARG A 7 45.53 53.79 -39.27
N GLU A 8 46.31 54.73 -38.72
CA GLU A 8 46.99 54.53 -37.42
C GLU A 8 45.99 54.64 -36.27
N PHE A 9 44.94 55.48 -36.40
CA PHE A 9 43.90 55.55 -35.38
C PHE A 9 43.04 54.29 -35.32
N LEU A 10 42.77 53.67 -36.48
CA LEU A 10 42.04 52.40 -36.52
C LEU A 10 42.83 51.22 -35.98
N TRP A 11 44.15 51.23 -36.10
CA TRP A 11 44.99 50.16 -35.57
C TRP A 11 45.09 50.21 -34.03
N GLN A 12 45.21 51.41 -33.44
CA GLN A 12 45.24 51.57 -31.96
C GLN A 12 43.89 51.24 -31.33
N THR A 13 42.77 51.50 -31.97
CA THR A 13 41.45 51.11 -31.48
C THR A 13 41.20 49.62 -31.61
N TRP A 14 41.78 48.93 -32.61
CA TRP A 14 41.61 47.49 -32.76
C TRP A 14 42.41 46.68 -31.75
N VAL A 15 43.61 47.07 -31.43
CA VAL A 15 44.44 46.41 -30.37
C VAL A 15 43.88 46.61 -28.98
N GLY A 16 43.32 47.77 -28.68
CA GLY A 16 42.63 48.03 -27.41
C GLY A 16 41.34 47.18 -27.23
N SER A 17 40.59 47.01 -28.32
CA SER A 17 39.33 46.23 -28.29
C SER A 17 39.55 44.72 -28.09
N THR A 18 40.62 44.17 -28.71
CA THR A 18 40.96 42.73 -28.52
C THR A 18 41.49 42.44 -27.13
N LEU A 19 42.25 43.34 -26.48
CA LEU A 19 42.72 43.15 -25.11
C LEU A 19 41.58 43.23 -24.09
N VAL A 20 40.60 44.13 -24.29
CA VAL A 20 39.43 44.25 -23.38
C VAL A 20 38.52 43.05 -23.53
N CYS A 21 38.29 42.53 -24.76
CA CYS A 21 37.50 41.29 -24.94
C CYS A 21 38.15 40.06 -24.29
N SER A 22 39.49 39.91 -24.42
CA SER A 22 40.18 38.78 -23.79
C SER A 22 40.18 38.84 -22.27
N ILE A 23 40.24 40.03 -21.68
CA ILE A 23 40.14 40.20 -20.23
C ILE A 23 38.70 39.88 -19.73
N VAL A 24 37.67 40.30 -20.47
CA VAL A 24 36.26 40.04 -20.09
C VAL A 24 35.91 38.54 -20.26
N GLU A 25 36.44 37.85 -21.25
CA GLU A 25 36.28 36.41 -21.39
C GLU A 25 37.01 35.64 -20.30
N GLY A 26 38.25 36.00 -19.96
CA GLY A 26 38.98 35.41 -18.85
C GLY A 26 38.29 35.58 -17.49
N TRP A 27 37.63 36.72 -17.25
CA TRP A 27 36.83 36.96 -16.04
C TRP A 27 35.50 36.17 -16.03
N ARG A 28 34.88 35.94 -17.19
CA ARG A 28 33.71 35.07 -17.31
C ARG A 28 34.01 33.60 -17.00
N ASP A 29 35.17 33.12 -17.44
CA ASP A 29 35.62 31.76 -17.16
C ASP A 29 36.05 31.58 -15.68
N LEU A 30 36.66 32.60 -15.08
CA LEU A 30 36.93 32.64 -13.63
C LEU A 30 35.67 32.70 -12.77
N LEU A 31 34.63 33.41 -13.21
CA LEU A 31 33.34 33.47 -12.52
C LEU A 31 32.56 32.17 -12.73
N ARG A 32 32.66 31.51 -13.90
CA ARG A 32 32.04 30.19 -14.13
C ARG A 32 32.70 29.08 -13.32
N ALA A 33 33.95 29.18 -13.00
CA ALA A 33 34.69 28.19 -12.17
C ALA A 33 34.26 28.25 -10.68
N GLN A 34 33.41 29.21 -10.29
CA GLN A 34 32.94 29.37 -8.92
C GLN A 34 31.47 28.98 -8.72
N ASP A 35 30.73 28.60 -9.75
CA ASP A 35 29.39 28.06 -9.57
C ASP A 35 29.53 26.72 -8.84
N PRO A 36 28.90 26.56 -7.69
CA PRO A 36 28.93 25.29 -7.00
C PRO A 36 28.35 24.20 -7.93
N PRO A 37 28.91 23.00 -7.89
CA PRO A 37 28.39 21.92 -8.72
C PRO A 37 26.90 21.74 -8.47
N ALA A 38 26.13 21.53 -9.54
CA ALA A 38 24.69 21.36 -9.42
C ALA A 38 24.38 20.24 -8.42
N PRO A 39 23.40 20.44 -7.52
CA PRO A 39 23.05 19.43 -6.53
C PRO A 39 22.78 18.07 -7.19
N ARG A 40 23.40 17.03 -6.64
CA ARG A 40 23.33 15.66 -7.13
C ARG A 40 21.99 14.99 -6.82
N TYR A 41 21.35 15.42 -5.72
CA TYR A 41 20.13 14.83 -5.19
C TYR A 41 19.02 15.88 -5.14
N ASP A 42 17.76 15.44 -5.30
CA ASP A 42 16.61 16.33 -5.18
C ASP A 42 16.26 16.60 -3.73
N LEU A 43 16.34 15.56 -2.88
CA LEU A 43 16.03 15.63 -1.45
C LEU A 43 17.02 14.80 -0.64
N LEU A 44 17.46 15.37 0.48
CA LEU A 44 18.23 14.69 1.53
C LEU A 44 17.39 14.64 2.81
N VAL A 45 17.03 13.43 3.27
CA VAL A 45 16.48 13.19 4.60
C VAL A 45 17.64 12.93 5.54
N LYS A 46 17.87 13.85 6.50
CA LYS A 46 19.10 13.93 7.29
C LYS A 46 18.91 13.54 8.75
N GLY A 47 19.79 12.66 9.26
CA GLY A 47 19.97 12.40 10.69
C GLY A 47 18.82 11.62 11.34
N GLY A 48 18.00 10.92 10.58
CA GLY A 48 16.91 10.10 11.11
C GLY A 48 17.35 8.70 11.49
N ARG A 49 16.71 8.10 12.50
CA ARG A 49 16.87 6.67 12.78
C ARG A 49 16.12 5.86 11.73
N VAL A 50 16.85 5.34 10.77
CA VAL A 50 16.29 4.51 9.70
C VAL A 50 16.06 3.09 10.23
N ILE A 51 14.82 2.61 10.06
CA ILE A 51 14.42 1.23 10.37
C ILE A 51 13.93 0.59 9.07
N ASP A 52 14.72 -0.34 8.53
CA ASP A 52 14.37 -1.13 7.35
C ASP A 52 14.62 -2.62 7.64
N PRO A 53 13.56 -3.36 8.03
CA PRO A 53 13.68 -4.78 8.33
C PRO A 53 14.15 -5.63 7.15
N SER A 54 13.87 -5.21 5.90
CA SER A 54 14.25 -5.96 4.71
C SER A 54 15.78 -6.04 4.53
N GLN A 55 16.49 -5.05 5.07
CA GLN A 55 17.96 -4.96 5.05
C GLN A 55 18.59 -5.22 6.43
N GLY A 56 17.77 -5.52 7.44
CA GLY A 56 18.24 -5.63 8.83
C GLY A 56 18.79 -4.31 9.38
N LEU A 57 18.39 -3.16 8.82
CA LEU A 57 18.90 -1.84 9.18
C LEU A 57 18.09 -1.22 10.32
N SER A 58 18.76 -0.82 11.40
CA SER A 58 18.21 0.02 12.48
C SER A 58 19.32 0.92 13.01
N ALA A 59 19.56 2.06 12.33
CA ALA A 59 20.64 2.99 12.67
C ALA A 59 20.33 4.41 12.19
N GLU A 60 21.04 5.41 12.75
CA GLU A 60 21.01 6.77 12.20
C GLU A 60 21.65 6.78 10.82
N ARG A 61 20.95 7.31 9.83
CA ARG A 61 21.37 7.42 8.43
C ARG A 61 20.81 8.66 7.78
N ASP A 62 21.54 9.11 6.78
CA ASP A 62 21.09 10.07 5.79
C ASP A 62 20.59 9.31 4.56
N ILE A 63 19.49 9.77 3.96
CA ILE A 63 18.88 9.17 2.77
C ILE A 63 18.80 10.24 1.68
N ALA A 64 19.52 10.04 0.58
CA ALA A 64 19.46 10.90 -0.60
C ALA A 64 18.50 10.32 -1.64
N ILE A 65 17.67 11.18 -2.21
CA ILE A 65 16.62 10.84 -3.18
C ILE A 65 16.87 11.61 -4.47
N SER A 66 16.80 10.91 -5.60
CA SER A 66 16.81 11.48 -6.95
C SER A 66 15.61 10.97 -7.73
N GLY A 67 14.76 11.88 -8.18
CA GLY A 67 13.48 11.54 -8.79
C GLY A 67 12.62 10.70 -7.85
N HIS A 68 12.28 9.50 -8.28
CA HIS A 68 11.44 8.56 -7.53
C HIS A 68 12.24 7.45 -6.80
N ASN A 69 13.57 7.57 -6.74
CA ASN A 69 14.41 6.50 -6.21
C ASN A 69 15.24 6.98 -5.02
N ILE A 70 15.45 6.08 -4.05
CA ILE A 70 16.49 6.23 -3.04
C ILE A 70 17.83 6.02 -3.76
N ALA A 71 18.59 7.10 -3.92
CA ALA A 71 19.85 7.09 -4.65
C ALA A 71 21.02 6.66 -3.76
N HIS A 72 21.00 7.02 -2.45
CA HIS A 72 22.07 6.70 -1.53
C HIS A 72 21.57 6.66 -0.08
N VAL A 73 22.11 5.73 0.72
CA VAL A 73 21.92 5.65 2.17
C VAL A 73 23.29 5.55 2.82
N ALA A 74 23.62 6.51 3.68
CA ALA A 74 24.95 6.57 4.31
C ALA A 74 24.86 7.10 5.75
N SER A 75 25.96 7.02 6.50
CA SER A 75 26.05 7.59 7.84
C SER A 75 26.08 9.12 7.82
N ALA A 76 26.60 9.71 6.75
CA ALA A 76 26.60 11.15 6.52
C ALA A 76 26.65 11.45 5.01
N ILE A 77 25.81 12.39 4.57
CA ILE A 77 25.81 12.94 3.21
C ILE A 77 25.87 14.47 3.34
N PRO A 78 26.77 15.14 2.59
CA PRO A 78 26.87 16.61 2.63
C PRO A 78 25.56 17.26 2.17
N GLU A 79 25.09 18.25 2.90
CA GLU A 79 23.87 19.01 2.55
C GLU A 79 24.00 19.74 1.21
N SER A 80 25.21 20.17 0.86
CA SER A 80 25.50 20.82 -0.41
C SER A 80 25.25 19.94 -1.64
N GLU A 81 25.13 18.62 -1.47
CA GLU A 81 24.82 17.69 -2.55
C GLU A 81 23.30 17.59 -2.87
N ALA A 82 22.44 18.23 -2.08
CA ALA A 82 21.00 18.15 -2.25
C ALA A 82 20.36 19.51 -2.50
N ARG A 83 19.30 19.53 -3.30
CA ARG A 83 18.48 20.75 -3.55
C ARG A 83 17.65 21.14 -2.33
N GLN A 84 17.16 20.13 -1.61
CA GLN A 84 16.36 20.28 -0.40
C GLN A 84 16.88 19.36 0.70
N VAL A 85 16.83 19.84 1.95
CA VAL A 85 17.21 19.07 3.12
C VAL A 85 16.04 18.99 4.08
N LEU A 86 15.63 17.78 4.43
CA LEU A 86 14.64 17.50 5.46
C LEU A 86 15.36 17.00 6.72
N ASN A 87 15.38 17.80 7.76
CA ASN A 87 15.94 17.38 9.04
C ASN A 87 15.03 16.35 9.72
N ALA A 88 15.51 15.14 9.87
CA ALA A 88 14.83 14.02 10.52
C ALA A 88 15.49 13.64 11.86
N SER A 89 16.36 14.49 12.44
CA SER A 89 17.01 14.22 13.72
C SER A 89 15.98 13.93 14.81
N GLY A 90 16.19 12.83 15.54
CA GLY A 90 15.26 12.36 16.57
C GLY A 90 13.95 11.75 16.03
N LYS A 91 13.82 11.60 14.71
CA LYS A 91 12.67 10.94 14.07
C LYS A 91 13.02 9.53 13.66
N ILE A 92 11.98 8.68 13.59
CA ILE A 92 12.05 7.37 12.93
C ILE A 92 11.75 7.57 11.45
N VAL A 93 12.59 6.99 10.59
CA VAL A 93 12.41 6.97 9.14
C VAL A 93 12.28 5.52 8.70
N THR A 94 11.20 5.20 8.02
CA THR A 94 10.93 3.85 7.51
C THR A 94 10.66 3.90 6.02
N PRO A 95 10.79 2.78 5.28
CA PRO A 95 10.10 2.63 4.01
C PRO A 95 8.62 2.96 4.16
N GLY A 96 7.97 3.43 3.10
CA GLY A 96 6.54 3.75 3.13
C GLY A 96 5.73 2.56 3.66
N LEU A 97 4.78 2.83 4.56
CA LEU A 97 3.95 1.79 5.13
C LEU A 97 3.03 1.19 4.07
N ILE A 98 2.76 -0.11 4.20
CA ILE A 98 1.86 -0.87 3.32
C ILE A 98 0.71 -1.40 4.17
N ASP A 99 -0.52 -1.05 3.80
CA ASP A 99 -1.72 -1.62 4.41
C ASP A 99 -2.42 -2.55 3.41
N ILE A 100 -2.50 -3.83 3.75
CA ILE A 100 -3.06 -4.85 2.84
C ILE A 100 -4.58 -5.01 2.94
N HIS A 101 -5.24 -4.22 3.79
CA HIS A 101 -6.67 -4.29 3.97
C HIS A 101 -7.26 -2.90 4.22
N VAL A 102 -7.75 -2.28 3.17
CA VAL A 102 -8.48 -1.01 3.20
C VAL A 102 -9.68 -1.08 2.26
N HIS A 103 -10.59 -0.09 2.36
CA HIS A 103 -11.71 0.07 1.44
C HIS A 103 -11.71 1.49 0.87
N VAL A 104 -11.17 1.65 -0.35
CA VAL A 104 -10.95 2.98 -0.96
C VAL A 104 -11.74 3.20 -2.27
N TYR A 105 -12.78 2.41 -2.51
CA TYR A 105 -13.69 2.64 -3.63
C TYR A 105 -14.80 3.64 -3.21
N ASP A 106 -14.36 4.87 -2.94
CA ASP A 106 -15.22 5.97 -2.52
C ASP A 106 -16.33 6.27 -3.54
N GLY A 107 -17.51 6.59 -3.05
CA GLY A 107 -18.69 6.91 -3.85
C GLY A 107 -19.39 5.73 -4.52
N VAL A 108 -18.85 4.50 -4.42
CA VAL A 108 -19.48 3.28 -5.01
C VAL A 108 -19.69 2.20 -3.96
N ALA A 109 -18.66 1.83 -3.23
CA ALA A 109 -18.82 0.92 -2.10
C ALA A 109 -19.22 1.72 -0.85
N PRO A 110 -20.28 1.34 -0.10
CA PRO A 110 -20.68 2.05 1.12
C PRO A 110 -19.60 2.13 2.20
N LEU A 111 -18.63 1.22 2.18
CA LEU A 111 -17.43 1.28 3.04
C LEU A 111 -16.36 2.21 2.48
N GLY A 112 -16.46 2.65 1.23
CA GLY A 112 -15.41 3.41 0.53
C GLY A 112 -15.07 4.74 1.20
N ILE A 113 -13.78 5.04 1.26
CA ILE A 113 -13.22 6.31 1.73
C ILE A 113 -12.24 6.86 0.70
N PRO A 114 -12.01 8.19 0.64
CA PRO A 114 -11.01 8.78 -0.23
C PRO A 114 -9.60 8.34 0.18
N ALA A 115 -8.80 7.81 -0.77
CA ALA A 115 -7.50 7.20 -0.49
C ALA A 115 -6.46 8.21 0.04
N ASP A 116 -6.27 9.35 -0.64
CA ASP A 116 -5.14 10.23 -0.33
C ASP A 116 -5.20 10.86 1.06
N PRO A 117 -6.31 11.47 1.51
CA PRO A 117 -6.37 12.06 2.84
C PRO A 117 -6.34 11.02 3.97
N THR A 118 -6.67 9.77 3.68
CA THR A 118 -6.78 8.70 4.69
C THR A 118 -5.59 7.75 4.72
N CYS A 119 -4.85 7.64 3.62
CA CYS A 119 -3.71 6.73 3.49
C CYS A 119 -2.38 7.48 3.36
N VAL A 120 -2.04 8.02 2.19
CA VAL A 120 -0.71 8.63 1.98
C VAL A 120 -0.50 9.85 2.89
N ALA A 121 -1.51 10.66 3.14
CA ALA A 121 -1.42 11.77 4.08
C ALA A 121 -1.19 11.33 5.55
N LYS A 122 -1.37 10.05 5.85
CA LYS A 122 -1.08 9.43 7.17
C LYS A 122 0.17 8.56 7.19
N GLY A 123 0.94 8.56 6.08
CA GLY A 123 2.19 7.79 5.96
C GLY A 123 2.05 6.39 5.38
N VAL A 124 0.84 5.98 5.02
CA VAL A 124 0.58 4.71 4.32
C VAL A 124 0.65 4.96 2.82
N THR A 125 1.80 4.68 2.22
CA THR A 125 2.09 5.03 0.82
C THR A 125 1.54 4.03 -0.19
N THR A 126 1.24 2.82 0.27
CA THR A 126 0.72 1.73 -0.57
C THR A 126 -0.40 1.02 0.17
N VAL A 127 -1.51 0.79 -0.52
CA VAL A 127 -2.67 0.08 0.05
C VAL A 127 -3.16 -1.00 -0.89
N VAL A 128 -3.80 -2.01 -0.31
CA VAL A 128 -4.54 -3.03 -1.06
C VAL A 128 -6.02 -2.93 -0.67
N ASP A 129 -6.85 -2.53 -1.62
CA ASP A 129 -8.30 -2.55 -1.44
C ASP A 129 -8.78 -4.00 -1.33
N ALA A 130 -9.40 -4.31 -0.21
CA ALA A 130 -9.77 -5.69 0.11
C ALA A 130 -11.17 -6.05 -0.42
N GLY A 131 -11.37 -5.87 -1.72
CA GLY A 131 -12.54 -6.37 -2.43
C GLY A 131 -13.73 -5.43 -2.45
N SER A 132 -13.54 -4.14 -2.38
CA SER A 132 -14.62 -3.17 -2.60
C SER A 132 -15.21 -3.31 -4.01
N ALA A 133 -14.38 -3.66 -5.01
CA ALA A 133 -14.80 -3.89 -6.38
C ALA A 133 -14.87 -5.38 -6.74
N GLY A 134 -15.89 -5.75 -7.49
CA GLY A 134 -16.00 -7.01 -8.22
C GLY A 134 -15.83 -6.81 -9.74
N ALA A 135 -15.95 -7.87 -10.52
CA ALA A 135 -15.63 -7.84 -11.96
C ALA A 135 -16.42 -6.78 -12.76
N HIS A 136 -17.68 -6.50 -12.39
CA HIS A 136 -18.51 -5.49 -13.07
C HIS A 136 -18.18 -4.06 -12.64
N THR A 137 -17.69 -3.85 -11.42
CA THR A 137 -17.43 -2.52 -10.87
C THR A 137 -15.94 -2.13 -10.95
N PHE A 138 -15.04 -3.09 -11.21
CA PHE A 138 -13.61 -2.88 -11.28
C PHE A 138 -13.13 -1.86 -12.33
N PRO A 139 -13.73 -1.81 -13.54
CA PRO A 139 -13.35 -0.80 -14.54
C PRO A 139 -13.51 0.64 -14.02
N GLY A 140 -14.57 0.90 -13.26
CA GLY A 140 -14.79 2.18 -12.59
C GLY A 140 -13.77 2.45 -11.48
N PHE A 141 -13.49 1.45 -10.64
CA PHE A 141 -12.48 1.54 -9.60
C PHE A 141 -11.09 1.85 -10.17
N ARG A 142 -10.68 1.13 -11.23
CA ARG A 142 -9.42 1.40 -11.91
C ARG A 142 -9.35 2.81 -12.48
N LYS A 143 -10.41 3.22 -13.20
CA LYS A 143 -10.42 4.51 -13.91
C LYS A 143 -10.47 5.71 -12.99
N TYR A 144 -11.28 5.66 -11.93
CA TYR A 144 -11.63 6.84 -11.14
C TYR A 144 -10.97 6.87 -9.76
N VAL A 145 -10.31 5.77 -9.34
CA VAL A 145 -9.55 5.72 -8.10
C VAL A 145 -8.10 5.35 -8.40
N ILE A 146 -7.81 4.10 -8.79
CA ILE A 146 -6.43 3.59 -8.91
C ILE A 146 -5.54 4.48 -9.79
N ASN A 147 -6.06 4.97 -10.91
CA ASN A 147 -5.28 5.72 -11.90
C ASN A 147 -5.17 7.23 -11.58
N VAL A 148 -5.82 7.74 -10.52
CA VAL A 148 -5.91 9.20 -10.29
C VAL A 148 -5.44 9.65 -8.93
N VAL A 149 -5.33 8.75 -7.95
CA VAL A 149 -4.85 9.08 -6.59
C VAL A 149 -3.33 9.03 -6.48
N ASP A 150 -2.77 9.77 -5.55
CA ASP A 150 -1.33 9.76 -5.23
C ASP A 150 -0.94 8.51 -4.41
N THR A 151 -1.86 7.99 -3.60
CA THR A 151 -1.69 6.72 -2.89
C THR A 151 -1.55 5.58 -3.90
N ARG A 152 -0.51 4.74 -3.76
CA ARG A 152 -0.39 3.55 -4.59
C ARG A 152 -1.43 2.52 -4.20
N VAL A 153 -2.45 2.32 -5.03
CA VAL A 153 -3.57 1.42 -4.77
C VAL A 153 -3.44 0.14 -5.60
N TYR A 154 -3.41 -0.98 -4.92
CA TYR A 154 -3.64 -2.32 -5.48
C TYR A 154 -5.01 -2.83 -5.02
N ALA A 155 -5.45 -3.97 -5.55
CA ALA A 155 -6.74 -4.56 -5.21
C ALA A 155 -6.67 -6.08 -5.06
N LEU A 156 -7.52 -6.60 -4.18
CA LEU A 156 -8.02 -7.97 -4.26
C LEU A 156 -9.41 -7.90 -4.90
N LEU A 157 -9.61 -8.64 -5.98
CA LEU A 157 -10.90 -8.63 -6.67
C LEU A 157 -11.93 -9.45 -5.87
N ASN A 158 -13.07 -8.86 -5.52
CA ASN A 158 -14.15 -9.61 -4.92
C ASN A 158 -14.70 -10.66 -5.91
N ILE A 159 -14.89 -11.88 -5.44
CA ILE A 159 -15.50 -12.94 -6.26
C ILE A 159 -16.92 -12.61 -6.67
N SER A 160 -17.66 -11.83 -5.87
CA SER A 160 -18.92 -11.23 -6.25
C SER A 160 -18.69 -10.20 -7.36
N VAL A 161 -19.40 -10.34 -8.47
CA VAL A 161 -19.25 -9.44 -9.62
C VAL A 161 -19.58 -7.98 -9.31
N VAL A 162 -20.37 -7.71 -8.29
CA VAL A 162 -20.74 -6.35 -7.85
C VAL A 162 -19.82 -5.80 -6.74
N GLY A 163 -18.95 -6.64 -6.18
CA GLY A 163 -18.15 -6.26 -5.01
C GLY A 163 -19.03 -5.93 -3.81
N GLN A 164 -18.64 -4.90 -3.07
CA GLN A 164 -19.36 -4.44 -1.87
C GLN A 164 -20.37 -3.32 -2.17
N SER A 165 -20.68 -3.03 -3.43
CA SER A 165 -21.57 -1.92 -3.81
C SER A 165 -23.01 -2.06 -3.29
N THR A 166 -23.40 -3.25 -2.86
CA THR A 166 -24.73 -3.56 -2.33
C THR A 166 -24.76 -3.68 -0.80
N LEU A 167 -23.66 -3.35 -0.12
CA LEU A 167 -23.62 -3.42 1.34
C LEU A 167 -24.64 -2.46 1.96
N SER A 168 -25.47 -2.99 2.84
CA SER A 168 -26.45 -2.24 3.63
C SER A 168 -26.45 -2.76 5.06
N THR A 169 -26.57 -1.85 6.04
CA THR A 169 -26.68 -2.20 7.46
C THR A 169 -28.12 -2.61 7.81
N ASP A 170 -29.10 -2.03 7.14
CA ASP A 170 -30.53 -2.18 7.51
C ASP A 170 -31.19 -3.37 6.80
N ASN A 171 -30.82 -3.59 5.56
CA ASN A 171 -31.35 -4.68 4.74
C ASN A 171 -30.28 -5.17 3.78
N PRO A 172 -29.38 -6.09 4.20
CA PRO A 172 -28.31 -6.60 3.35
C PRO A 172 -28.91 -7.36 2.15
N TYR A 173 -28.40 -7.08 0.97
CA TYR A 173 -28.77 -7.73 -0.29
C TYR A 173 -27.56 -7.77 -1.24
N GLY A 174 -27.65 -8.62 -2.25
CA GLY A 174 -26.56 -8.74 -3.23
C GLY A 174 -25.32 -9.40 -2.63
N GLU A 175 -24.17 -8.91 -2.99
CA GLU A 175 -22.85 -9.50 -2.76
C GLU A 175 -22.85 -11.03 -2.99
N LEU A 176 -22.98 -11.87 -1.97
CA LEU A 176 -22.99 -13.33 -2.07
C LEU A 176 -24.27 -13.97 -1.52
N LEU A 177 -25.29 -13.20 -1.15
CA LEU A 177 -26.60 -13.75 -0.75
C LEU A 177 -27.28 -14.52 -1.90
N ASP A 178 -26.95 -14.16 -3.14
CA ASP A 178 -27.26 -14.96 -4.32
C ASP A 178 -25.96 -15.49 -4.91
N LEU A 179 -25.77 -16.80 -4.86
CA LEU A 179 -24.54 -17.45 -5.32
C LEU A 179 -24.22 -17.18 -6.80
N ARG A 180 -25.20 -16.76 -7.61
CA ARG A 180 -24.99 -16.37 -9.01
C ARG A 180 -24.09 -15.14 -9.17
N TYR A 181 -23.94 -14.32 -8.13
CA TYR A 181 -22.98 -13.23 -8.13
C TYR A 181 -21.52 -13.70 -8.03
N ALA A 182 -21.26 -14.87 -7.46
CA ALA A 182 -19.93 -15.48 -7.47
C ALA A 182 -19.61 -16.02 -8.87
N ASN A 183 -18.80 -15.32 -9.65
CA ASN A 183 -18.52 -15.67 -11.04
C ASN A 183 -17.01 -15.84 -11.31
N PRO A 184 -16.48 -17.08 -11.20
CA PRO A 184 -15.04 -17.33 -11.41
C PRO A 184 -14.57 -16.94 -12.80
N LYS A 185 -15.34 -17.19 -13.86
CA LYS A 185 -14.93 -16.88 -15.24
C LYS A 185 -14.75 -15.38 -15.47
N LEU A 186 -15.65 -14.55 -14.93
CA LEU A 186 -15.52 -13.10 -15.01
C LEU A 186 -14.37 -12.59 -14.13
N ALA A 187 -14.20 -13.16 -12.93
CA ALA A 187 -13.11 -12.81 -12.05
C ALA A 187 -11.75 -13.10 -12.69
N ILE A 188 -11.55 -14.31 -13.24
CA ILE A 188 -10.33 -14.70 -13.96
C ILE A 188 -10.03 -13.70 -15.08
N ARG A 189 -10.98 -13.45 -15.98
CA ARG A 189 -10.78 -12.50 -17.08
C ARG A 189 -10.45 -11.09 -16.62
N THR A 190 -11.10 -10.61 -15.55
CA THR A 190 -10.83 -9.28 -15.01
C THR A 190 -9.42 -9.20 -14.41
N ILE A 191 -8.99 -10.23 -13.69
CA ILE A 191 -7.65 -10.32 -13.12
C ILE A 191 -6.60 -10.37 -14.23
N GLU A 192 -6.78 -11.21 -15.24
CA GLU A 192 -5.83 -11.35 -16.36
C GLU A 192 -5.62 -10.05 -17.12
N ASN A 193 -6.68 -9.26 -17.29
CA ASN A 193 -6.61 -7.95 -17.94
C ASN A 193 -6.06 -6.83 -17.04
N ASN A 194 -5.82 -7.11 -15.74
CA ASN A 194 -5.42 -6.10 -14.76
C ASN A 194 -4.35 -6.62 -13.79
N ARG A 195 -3.45 -7.50 -14.26
CA ARG A 195 -2.38 -8.12 -13.47
C ARG A 195 -1.42 -7.13 -12.84
N ASP A 196 -1.34 -5.94 -13.36
CA ASP A 196 -0.50 -4.86 -12.85
C ASP A 196 -1.00 -4.28 -11.53
N VAL A 197 -2.29 -4.44 -11.21
CA VAL A 197 -2.90 -3.86 -10.00
C VAL A 197 -3.73 -4.85 -9.17
N ILE A 198 -4.16 -5.99 -9.72
CA ILE A 198 -4.90 -7.01 -8.96
C ILE A 198 -3.94 -8.05 -8.43
N LEU A 199 -3.87 -8.17 -7.09
CA LEU A 199 -2.92 -9.06 -6.40
C LEU A 199 -3.56 -10.38 -5.92
N GLY A 200 -4.87 -10.54 -6.00
CA GLY A 200 -5.56 -11.74 -5.52
C GLY A 200 -7.08 -11.65 -5.62
N VAL A 201 -7.72 -12.61 -5.00
CA VAL A 201 -9.18 -12.70 -4.89
C VAL A 201 -9.60 -12.43 -3.44
N LYS A 202 -10.73 -11.76 -3.24
CA LYS A 202 -11.36 -11.53 -1.92
C LYS A 202 -12.71 -12.22 -1.86
N ILE A 203 -13.00 -12.76 -0.67
CA ILE A 203 -14.34 -13.25 -0.33
C ILE A 203 -14.69 -12.90 1.13
N ARG A 204 -15.98 -12.64 1.40
CA ARG A 204 -16.53 -12.47 2.74
C ARG A 204 -17.56 -13.56 3.02
N LEU A 205 -17.40 -14.26 4.16
CA LEU A 205 -18.18 -15.46 4.48
C LEU A 205 -19.15 -15.30 5.64
N THR A 206 -19.41 -14.05 6.11
CA THR A 206 -20.38 -13.83 7.19
C THR A 206 -21.78 -14.23 6.76
N ARG A 207 -22.63 -14.71 7.69
CA ARG A 207 -24.01 -15.20 7.43
C ARG A 207 -24.88 -14.18 6.70
N ASN A 208 -24.74 -12.90 7.04
CA ASN A 208 -25.49 -11.81 6.40
C ASN A 208 -25.00 -11.47 4.98
N ILE A 209 -23.91 -12.05 4.52
CA ILE A 209 -23.31 -11.80 3.20
C ILE A 209 -23.38 -13.02 2.31
N ALA A 210 -23.01 -14.20 2.83
CA ALA A 210 -22.93 -15.43 2.06
C ALA A 210 -24.01 -16.46 2.40
N GLY A 211 -24.83 -16.21 3.43
CA GLY A 211 -25.88 -17.14 3.84
C GLY A 211 -25.32 -18.52 4.23
N ASP A 212 -26.09 -19.56 3.95
CA ASP A 212 -25.77 -20.97 4.22
C ASP A 212 -24.96 -21.65 3.11
N HIS A 213 -24.67 -20.91 2.03
CA HIS A 213 -23.86 -21.41 0.90
C HIS A 213 -22.43 -20.83 0.89
N ASP A 214 -21.93 -20.40 2.03
CA ASP A 214 -20.61 -19.80 2.20
C ASP A 214 -19.45 -20.69 1.68
N LEU A 215 -19.49 -22.01 1.93
CA LEU A 215 -18.49 -22.95 1.38
C LEU A 215 -18.60 -23.14 -0.14
N ALA A 216 -19.84 -23.05 -0.68
CA ALA A 216 -20.00 -23.10 -2.13
C ALA A 216 -19.39 -21.85 -2.79
N ALA A 217 -19.64 -20.68 -2.22
CA ALA A 217 -19.01 -19.44 -2.66
C ALA A 217 -17.49 -19.47 -2.52
N LEU A 218 -16.96 -20.01 -1.40
CA LEU A 218 -15.52 -20.16 -1.17
C LEU A 218 -14.87 -21.07 -2.21
N LYS A 219 -15.51 -22.16 -2.62
CA LYS A 219 -15.01 -23.03 -3.69
C LYS A 219 -14.92 -22.32 -5.04
N LEU A 220 -15.89 -21.45 -5.36
CA LEU A 220 -15.86 -20.63 -6.57
C LEU A 220 -14.73 -19.57 -6.51
N ALA A 221 -14.51 -18.96 -5.36
CA ALA A 221 -13.39 -18.04 -5.16
C ALA A 221 -12.04 -18.78 -5.28
N ARG A 222 -11.95 -20.01 -4.75
CA ARG A 222 -10.76 -20.86 -4.87
C ARG A 222 -10.47 -21.23 -6.32
N GLU A 223 -11.51 -21.61 -7.09
CA GLU A 223 -11.39 -21.88 -8.53
C GLU A 223 -10.78 -20.67 -9.27
N ALA A 224 -11.29 -19.48 -9.01
CA ALA A 224 -10.76 -18.28 -9.64
C ALA A 224 -9.28 -18.03 -9.25
N ALA A 225 -8.97 -18.09 -7.96
CA ALA A 225 -7.63 -17.85 -7.45
C ALA A 225 -6.61 -18.87 -7.96
N ASP A 226 -7.00 -20.15 -8.05
CA ASP A 226 -6.14 -21.23 -8.60
C ASP A 226 -5.87 -21.02 -10.09
N ALA A 227 -6.90 -20.68 -10.88
CA ALA A 227 -6.76 -20.46 -12.31
C ALA A 227 -5.77 -19.33 -12.64
N VAL A 228 -5.78 -18.26 -11.84
CA VAL A 228 -4.87 -17.13 -12.02
C VAL A 228 -3.56 -17.25 -11.23
N GLN A 229 -3.40 -18.27 -10.39
CA GLN A 229 -2.24 -18.50 -9.53
C GLN A 229 -1.95 -17.33 -8.57
N LEU A 230 -2.99 -16.74 -7.99
CA LEU A 230 -2.92 -15.64 -7.02
C LEU A 230 -3.53 -16.08 -5.68
N PRO A 231 -3.16 -15.41 -4.58
CA PRO A 231 -3.71 -15.71 -3.26
C PRO A 231 -5.19 -15.36 -3.14
N LEU A 232 -5.84 -16.04 -2.20
CA LEU A 232 -7.20 -15.76 -1.77
C LEU A 232 -7.17 -15.13 -0.37
N MET A 233 -7.81 -13.98 -0.18
CA MET A 233 -8.06 -13.42 1.15
C MET A 233 -9.50 -13.70 1.57
N VAL A 234 -9.66 -14.31 2.74
CA VAL A 234 -10.94 -14.68 3.32
C VAL A 234 -11.23 -13.85 4.58
N HIS A 235 -12.35 -13.14 4.57
CA HIS A 235 -12.93 -12.53 5.76
C HIS A 235 -13.66 -13.60 6.57
N ILE A 236 -13.22 -13.85 7.80
CA ILE A 236 -13.81 -14.82 8.70
C ILE A 236 -14.64 -14.16 9.81
N GLY A 237 -15.47 -14.95 10.45
CA GLY A 237 -16.23 -14.62 11.66
C GLY A 237 -17.71 -14.46 11.39
N GLY A 238 -18.51 -15.13 12.25
CA GLY A 238 -19.97 -15.21 12.08
C GLY A 238 -20.36 -15.90 10.77
N SER A 239 -19.53 -16.77 10.23
CA SER A 239 -19.83 -17.62 9.06
C SER A 239 -20.89 -18.67 9.41
N TYR A 240 -21.58 -19.20 8.42
CA TYR A 240 -22.50 -20.31 8.61
C TYR A 240 -21.71 -21.61 8.88
N SER A 241 -20.69 -21.86 8.08
CA SER A 241 -19.84 -23.04 8.20
C SER A 241 -18.77 -22.88 9.29
N PRO A 242 -18.37 -23.99 9.94
CA PRO A 242 -17.30 -23.99 10.92
C PRO A 242 -15.96 -23.55 10.32
N LEU A 243 -15.14 -22.85 11.12
CA LEU A 243 -13.82 -22.36 10.69
C LEU A 243 -12.93 -23.47 10.11
N LYS A 244 -12.97 -24.67 10.68
CA LYS A 244 -12.20 -25.84 10.18
C LYS A 244 -12.44 -26.14 8.71
N ASP A 245 -13.71 -26.04 8.26
CA ASP A 245 -14.10 -26.37 6.89
C ASP A 245 -13.66 -25.26 5.93
N ILE A 246 -13.69 -24.01 6.37
CA ILE A 246 -13.13 -22.87 5.65
C ILE A 246 -11.62 -23.04 5.48
N LEU A 247 -10.90 -23.32 6.58
CA LEU A 247 -9.45 -23.50 6.60
C LEU A 247 -8.97 -24.66 5.73
N ALA A 248 -9.79 -25.73 5.59
CA ALA A 248 -9.48 -26.88 4.76
C ALA A 248 -9.35 -26.54 3.25
N LEU A 249 -10.02 -25.45 2.80
CA LEU A 249 -9.99 -24.98 1.41
C LEU A 249 -8.83 -24.00 1.14
N LEU A 250 -8.08 -23.59 2.17
CA LEU A 250 -7.01 -22.60 2.04
C LEU A 250 -5.65 -23.27 1.82
N LYS A 251 -4.81 -22.60 1.03
CA LYS A 251 -3.50 -23.04 0.59
C LYS A 251 -2.38 -22.11 1.06
N LYS A 252 -1.14 -22.49 0.82
CA LYS A 252 0.03 -21.65 1.06
C LYS A 252 -0.11 -20.30 0.33
N GLY A 253 0.08 -19.21 1.06
CA GLY A 253 -0.02 -17.84 0.55
C GLY A 253 -1.40 -17.20 0.69
N ASP A 254 -2.45 -17.99 0.91
CA ASP A 254 -3.77 -17.43 1.23
C ASP A 254 -3.75 -16.70 2.57
N VAL A 255 -4.68 -15.76 2.73
CA VAL A 255 -4.77 -14.87 3.90
C VAL A 255 -6.12 -15.03 4.57
N ILE A 256 -6.11 -15.20 5.89
CA ILE A 256 -7.30 -15.02 6.72
C ILE A 256 -7.21 -13.66 7.36
N THR A 257 -8.13 -12.79 7.05
CA THR A 257 -8.22 -11.48 7.71
C THR A 257 -9.24 -11.51 8.86
N HIS A 258 -9.09 -10.60 9.83
CA HIS A 258 -9.82 -10.56 11.10
C HIS A 258 -9.49 -11.76 11.99
N SER A 259 -8.25 -12.26 11.88
CA SER A 259 -7.84 -13.48 12.60
C SER A 259 -7.91 -13.33 14.11
N PHE A 260 -7.70 -12.14 14.63
CA PHE A 260 -7.66 -11.86 16.08
C PHE A 260 -8.98 -11.25 16.59
N ARG A 261 -10.09 -11.57 15.93
CA ARG A 261 -11.42 -11.15 16.39
C ARG A 261 -11.85 -11.91 17.65
N GLY A 262 -12.70 -11.30 18.45
CA GLY A 262 -13.40 -11.98 19.54
C GLY A 262 -14.65 -12.72 19.07
N GLY A 263 -15.19 -13.56 19.96
CA GLY A 263 -16.49 -14.22 19.77
C GLY A 263 -16.49 -15.44 18.85
N GLU A 264 -17.69 -15.79 18.39
CA GLU A 264 -17.95 -17.01 17.60
C GLU A 264 -17.19 -17.00 16.25
N GLY A 265 -16.64 -18.16 15.90
CA GLY A 265 -15.89 -18.35 14.64
C GLY A 265 -14.51 -17.71 14.62
N GLY A 266 -13.96 -17.38 15.80
CA GLY A 266 -12.58 -16.93 15.97
C GLY A 266 -11.58 -18.10 16.00
N ILE A 267 -10.32 -17.76 16.27
CA ILE A 267 -9.18 -18.72 16.23
C ILE A 267 -8.97 -19.47 17.56
N LEU A 268 -9.72 -19.13 18.62
CA LEU A 268 -9.61 -19.73 19.94
C LEU A 268 -10.82 -20.62 20.25
N ASP A 269 -10.59 -21.67 21.05
CA ASP A 269 -11.65 -22.45 21.69
C ASP A 269 -12.21 -21.73 22.93
N ASP A 270 -13.24 -22.31 23.57
CA ASP A 270 -13.88 -21.78 24.78
C ASP A 270 -12.92 -21.67 26.00
N ASN A 271 -11.79 -22.38 25.97
CA ASN A 271 -10.75 -22.32 27.00
C ASN A 271 -9.65 -21.30 26.65
N GLY A 272 -9.79 -20.54 25.57
CA GLY A 272 -8.81 -19.59 25.07
C GLY A 272 -7.56 -20.23 24.44
N ARG A 273 -7.65 -21.49 24.00
CA ARG A 273 -6.57 -22.20 23.31
C ARG A 273 -6.75 -22.06 21.82
N ILE A 274 -5.63 -21.94 21.11
CA ILE A 274 -5.64 -21.88 19.64
C ILE A 274 -6.17 -23.22 19.09
N LEU A 275 -7.15 -23.13 18.21
CA LEU A 275 -7.73 -24.27 17.52
C LEU A 275 -6.67 -25.06 16.74
N PRO A 276 -6.62 -26.39 16.82
CA PRO A 276 -5.62 -27.20 16.11
C PRO A 276 -5.62 -26.98 14.60
N GLU A 277 -6.79 -26.78 14.00
CA GLU A 277 -6.95 -26.47 12.58
C GLU A 277 -6.33 -25.14 12.16
N VAL A 278 -6.29 -24.14 13.06
CA VAL A 278 -5.61 -22.86 12.82
C VAL A 278 -4.09 -23.07 12.76
N ARG A 279 -3.54 -23.80 13.73
CA ARG A 279 -2.10 -24.16 13.72
C ARG A 279 -1.73 -24.96 12.46
N SER A 280 -2.57 -25.91 12.08
CA SER A 280 -2.40 -26.69 10.87
C SER A 280 -2.42 -25.83 9.61
N ALA A 281 -3.34 -24.86 9.52
CA ALA A 281 -3.42 -23.94 8.39
C ALA A 281 -2.17 -23.04 8.30
N VAL A 282 -1.71 -22.49 9.41
CA VAL A 282 -0.48 -21.67 9.48
C VAL A 282 0.74 -22.51 9.09
N ALA A 283 0.84 -23.77 9.57
CA ALA A 283 1.92 -24.66 9.20
C ALA A 283 1.95 -25.00 7.68
N ARG A 284 0.78 -25.03 7.04
CA ARG A 284 0.68 -25.16 5.57
C ARG A 284 1.03 -23.86 4.83
N GLY A 285 1.23 -22.75 5.52
CA GLY A 285 1.60 -21.45 4.96
C GLY A 285 0.45 -20.49 4.69
N VAL A 286 -0.72 -20.72 5.30
CA VAL A 286 -1.79 -19.71 5.37
C VAL A 286 -1.33 -18.58 6.28
N ARG A 287 -1.59 -17.33 5.89
CA ARG A 287 -1.21 -16.12 6.64
C ARG A 287 -2.38 -15.61 7.46
N LEU A 288 -2.07 -15.17 8.68
CA LEU A 288 -3.03 -14.50 9.55
C LEU A 288 -2.85 -12.99 9.44
N ASP A 289 -3.92 -12.28 9.14
CA ASP A 289 -3.95 -10.83 9.04
C ASP A 289 -4.82 -10.25 10.17
N ILE A 290 -4.39 -9.13 10.74
CA ILE A 290 -5.15 -8.47 11.80
C ILE A 290 -6.49 -7.97 11.25
N GLY A 291 -6.49 -7.14 10.19
CA GLY A 291 -7.71 -6.57 9.66
C GLY A 291 -8.53 -5.91 10.76
N HIS A 292 -8.00 -4.89 11.43
CA HIS A 292 -8.54 -4.36 12.70
C HIS A 292 -10.04 -4.01 12.61
N GLY A 293 -10.45 -3.26 11.56
CA GLY A 293 -11.86 -2.95 11.30
C GLY A 293 -12.57 -2.20 12.42
N ALA A 294 -13.90 -2.22 12.37
CA ALA A 294 -14.77 -1.57 13.36
C ALA A 294 -15.22 -2.49 14.51
N GLY A 295 -14.82 -3.76 14.52
CA GLY A 295 -15.25 -4.75 15.53
C GLY A 295 -14.64 -6.12 15.24
N SER A 296 -13.56 -6.15 14.47
CA SER A 296 -12.92 -7.39 14.00
C SER A 296 -11.61 -7.68 14.73
N PHE A 297 -11.34 -7.00 15.84
CA PHE A 297 -10.16 -7.19 16.67
C PHE A 297 -10.52 -7.24 18.15
N SER A 298 -9.90 -8.15 18.89
CA SER A 298 -10.01 -8.27 20.35
C SER A 298 -8.62 -8.35 20.97
N PHE A 299 -8.32 -7.46 21.90
CA PHE A 299 -7.07 -7.49 22.66
C PHE A 299 -6.94 -8.78 23.44
N ASP A 300 -8.03 -9.28 24.05
CA ASP A 300 -8.01 -10.55 24.80
C ASP A 300 -7.63 -11.73 23.89
N THR A 301 -8.22 -11.80 22.67
CA THR A 301 -7.85 -12.83 21.70
C THR A 301 -6.40 -12.69 21.25
N ALA A 302 -5.95 -11.46 20.98
CA ALA A 302 -4.57 -11.20 20.55
C ALA A 302 -3.56 -11.58 21.64
N GLU A 303 -3.78 -11.18 22.90
CA GLU A 303 -2.91 -11.54 24.02
C GLU A 303 -2.84 -13.05 24.22
N LYS A 304 -3.99 -13.75 24.20
CA LYS A 304 -4.04 -15.21 24.33
C LYS A 304 -3.30 -15.91 23.20
N ALA A 305 -3.43 -15.43 21.96
CA ALA A 305 -2.74 -15.98 20.80
C ALA A 305 -1.23 -15.76 20.88
N LEU A 306 -0.80 -14.52 21.21
CA LEU A 306 0.62 -14.18 21.36
C LEU A 306 1.30 -14.99 22.48
N ARG A 307 0.63 -15.22 23.63
CA ARG A 307 1.14 -16.07 24.72
C ARG A 307 1.30 -17.54 24.31
N GLN A 308 0.69 -17.95 23.21
CA GLN A 308 0.79 -19.29 22.62
C GLN A 308 1.65 -19.30 21.34
N ASP A 309 2.51 -18.29 21.14
CA ASP A 309 3.42 -18.14 20.00
C ASP A 309 2.73 -18.11 18.63
N LEU A 310 1.49 -17.63 18.58
CA LEU A 310 0.80 -17.40 17.30
C LEU A 310 0.86 -15.92 16.96
N LEU A 311 1.74 -15.57 16.02
CA LEU A 311 1.95 -14.21 15.54
C LEU A 311 1.11 -13.95 14.30
N PRO A 312 0.61 -12.71 14.11
CA PRO A 312 0.04 -12.31 12.83
C PRO A 312 1.15 -12.26 11.75
N GLY A 313 0.79 -12.61 10.53
CA GLY A 313 1.66 -12.45 9.37
C GLY A 313 1.68 -11.02 8.85
N THR A 314 0.58 -10.27 9.06
CA THR A 314 0.40 -8.87 8.68
C THR A 314 -0.45 -8.13 9.70
N ILE A 315 -0.20 -6.81 9.79
CA ILE A 315 -1.01 -5.88 10.57
C ILE A 315 -1.64 -4.91 9.58
N SER A 316 -2.95 -4.98 9.41
CA SER A 316 -3.72 -4.14 8.52
C SER A 316 -4.85 -3.44 9.26
N SER A 317 -5.32 -2.32 8.72
CA SER A 317 -6.28 -1.47 9.43
C SER A 317 -7.73 -1.83 9.18
N ASP A 318 -8.07 -2.37 8.01
CA ASP A 318 -9.46 -2.45 7.51
C ASP A 318 -10.16 -1.08 7.64
N VAL A 319 -9.44 0.00 7.26
CA VAL A 319 -9.98 1.34 7.34
C VAL A 319 -11.09 1.53 6.30
N HIS A 320 -12.21 2.07 6.77
CA HIS A 320 -13.41 2.28 5.97
C HIS A 320 -14.31 3.36 6.60
N GLN A 321 -15.40 3.72 5.94
CA GLN A 321 -16.31 4.80 6.33
C GLN A 321 -16.79 4.72 7.80
N PHE A 322 -16.97 3.54 8.36
CA PHE A 322 -17.53 3.39 9.71
C PHE A 322 -16.46 3.45 10.83
N ASN A 323 -15.16 3.42 10.50
CA ASN A 323 -14.09 3.48 11.51
C ASN A 323 -13.08 4.60 11.31
N ILE A 324 -13.15 5.35 10.21
CA ILE A 324 -12.20 6.42 9.88
C ILE A 324 -12.16 7.54 10.92
N ASN A 325 -13.28 7.79 11.59
CA ASN A 325 -13.41 8.84 12.61
C ASN A 325 -13.29 8.32 14.03
N GLY A 326 -12.86 7.05 14.24
CA GLY A 326 -12.68 6.42 15.55
C GLY A 326 -13.21 7.14 16.78
N PRO A 327 -13.16 6.60 17.95
CA PRO A 327 -12.45 5.39 18.33
C PRO A 327 -13.14 4.15 17.79
N VAL A 328 -12.31 3.21 17.32
CA VAL A 328 -12.82 1.94 16.84
C VAL A 328 -13.18 1.08 18.05
N PRO A 329 -14.44 0.59 18.18
CA PRO A 329 -14.79 -0.34 19.23
C PRO A 329 -13.94 -1.61 19.08
N VAL A 330 -13.27 -2.00 20.15
CA VAL A 330 -12.63 -3.30 20.25
C VAL A 330 -13.57 -4.24 20.96
N ALA A 331 -13.92 -5.34 20.32
CA ALA A 331 -14.78 -6.37 20.88
C ALA A 331 -14.05 -7.22 21.92
#